data_cd537894290407b6308cf0567333bced
#
_entry.id   cd537894290407b6308cf0567333bced
#
_cell.length_a   1.000
_cell.length_b   1.000
_cell.length_c   1.000
_cell.angle_alpha   90.00
_cell.angle_beta   90.00
_cell.angle_gamma   90.00
#
_symmetry.space_group_name_H-M   'P 1'
#
loop_
_entity.id
_entity.type
_entity.pdbx_description
1 polymer ?
#
loop_
_entity_poly.entity_id
_entity_poly.type
_entity_poly.pdbx_seq_one_letter_code
_entity_poly.pdbx_strand_id
1 'polypeptide(L)'
;MIRKIERVFLIAVFLIIGVCSYAQSGAYGAYSPYSIYGIGEISKQGTAYNKSMGGVGIAARNKRFINYLNPAAVTARDTLSFMADFGLSEKNTVFAQNGMKSAKNTFNIYDFVMSFPIYKSSAFMVGITPFSDVGYDFSSIERREDIIGNTGNITYDSYGTGSIYQIFASAGATFWKRFSVGAEVLFLFGNIDKVTNMNFSDNSYRSLNSGNDLTVRGVTGKFGLQYEQKIASNVS
;
A
#
# COMPACT_ATOMS: atom_id res chain seq x y z
N MET A 1 28.55 -13.16 -28.74
CA MET A 1 28.55 -12.95 -27.28
C MET A 1 27.22 -12.35 -26.80
N ILE A 2 26.72 -11.30 -27.40
CA ILE A 2 25.44 -10.61 -27.10
C ILE A 2 24.24 -11.55 -27.07
N ARG A 3 24.03 -12.40 -28.06
CA ARG A 3 22.92 -13.38 -28.11
C ARG A 3 22.90 -14.43 -26.98
N LYS A 4 24.06 -14.72 -26.36
CA LYS A 4 24.11 -15.62 -25.19
C LYS A 4 23.64 -14.88 -23.92
N ILE A 5 23.99 -13.60 -23.79
CA ILE A 5 23.57 -12.76 -22.66
C ILE A 5 22.06 -12.52 -22.70
N GLU A 6 21.49 -12.25 -23.88
CA GLU A 6 20.04 -12.10 -24.07
C GLU A 6 19.27 -13.37 -23.70
N ARG A 7 19.77 -14.56 -24.07
CA ARG A 7 19.14 -15.83 -23.69
C ARG A 7 19.20 -16.09 -22.20
N VAL A 8 20.35 -15.81 -21.56
CA VAL A 8 20.50 -15.96 -20.11
C VAL A 8 19.56 -14.99 -19.37
N PHE A 9 19.45 -13.75 -19.85
CA PHE A 9 18.54 -12.75 -19.29
C PHE A 9 17.07 -13.17 -19.44
N LEU A 10 16.65 -13.66 -20.61
CA LEU A 10 15.31 -14.19 -20.84
C LEU A 10 14.99 -15.40 -19.93
N ILE A 11 15.93 -16.32 -19.76
CA ILE A 11 15.75 -17.47 -18.86
C ILE A 11 15.64 -17.01 -17.40
N ALA A 12 16.44 -16.04 -16.97
CA ALA A 12 16.35 -15.46 -15.63
C ALA A 12 15.01 -14.77 -15.38
N VAL A 13 14.50 -14.02 -16.35
CA VAL A 13 13.16 -13.38 -16.28
C VAL A 13 12.06 -14.44 -16.21
N PHE A 14 12.15 -15.51 -17.01
CA PHE A 14 11.16 -16.61 -16.98
C PHE A 14 11.18 -17.38 -15.64
N LEU A 15 12.35 -17.59 -15.06
CA LEU A 15 12.50 -18.22 -13.74
C LEU A 15 11.89 -17.34 -12.63
N ILE A 16 12.10 -16.03 -12.68
CA ILE A 16 11.50 -15.09 -11.70
C ILE A 16 9.98 -15.09 -11.81
N ILE A 17 9.41 -15.09 -13.02
CA ILE A 17 7.96 -15.16 -13.24
C ILE A 17 7.40 -16.50 -12.72
N GLY A 18 8.10 -17.61 -12.91
CA GLY A 18 7.71 -18.93 -12.43
C GLY A 18 7.65 -19.03 -10.89
N VAL A 19 8.58 -18.40 -10.20
CA VAL A 19 8.60 -18.38 -8.72
C VAL A 19 7.46 -17.54 -8.15
N CYS A 20 7.11 -16.43 -8.80
CA CYS A 20 5.98 -15.59 -8.38
C CYS A 20 4.62 -16.32 -8.45
N SER A 21 4.47 -17.30 -9.33
CA SER A 21 3.20 -18.03 -9.48
C SER A 21 2.87 -18.96 -8.31
N TYR A 22 3.86 -19.41 -7.53
CA TYR A 22 3.66 -20.25 -6.35
C TYR A 22 3.43 -19.47 -5.05
N ALA A 23 3.65 -18.17 -5.06
CA ALA A 23 3.56 -17.32 -3.85
C ALA A 23 2.12 -16.86 -3.52
N GLN A 24 1.10 -17.26 -4.30
CA GLN A 24 -0.26 -16.70 -4.18
C GLN A 24 -1.18 -17.42 -3.18
N SER A 25 -0.75 -18.46 -2.50
CA SER A 25 -1.58 -19.09 -1.47
C SER A 25 -1.28 -18.49 -0.09
N GLY A 26 -2.03 -17.46 0.30
CA GLY A 26 -2.06 -16.96 1.67
C GLY A 26 -1.09 -15.84 2.03
N ALA A 27 -0.49 -15.16 1.06
CA ALA A 27 0.32 -13.97 1.34
C ALA A 27 -0.61 -12.77 1.60
N TYR A 28 -0.78 -12.41 2.86
CA TYR A 28 -1.44 -11.16 3.24
C TYR A 28 -0.49 -9.99 2.96
N GLY A 29 -0.95 -8.96 2.25
CA GLY A 29 -0.22 -7.69 2.09
C GLY A 29 -0.07 -6.93 3.40
N ALA A 30 -1.02 -7.13 4.33
CA ALA A 30 -0.95 -6.71 5.72
C ALA A 30 -1.55 -7.81 6.60
N TYR A 31 -1.16 -7.88 7.87
CA TYR A 31 -1.83 -8.71 8.86
C TYR A 31 -2.11 -7.90 10.11
N SER A 32 -3.38 -7.64 10.35
CA SER A 32 -3.86 -6.91 11.53
C SER A 32 -5.31 -7.30 11.82
N PRO A 33 -5.64 -7.74 13.05
CA PRO A 33 -7.02 -7.99 13.44
C PRO A 33 -7.92 -6.76 13.29
N TYR A 34 -7.34 -5.56 13.40
CA TYR A 34 -8.07 -4.30 13.25
C TYR A 34 -8.48 -4.01 11.80
N SER A 35 -7.89 -4.69 10.81
CA SER A 35 -8.26 -4.55 9.39
C SER A 35 -9.65 -5.14 9.06
N ILE A 36 -10.33 -5.77 10.04
CA ILE A 36 -11.73 -6.18 9.90
C ILE A 36 -12.67 -5.00 9.65
N TYR A 37 -12.32 -3.81 10.14
CA TYR A 37 -13.16 -2.63 10.04
C TYR A 37 -12.95 -1.86 8.73
N GLY A 38 -14.07 -1.38 8.15
CA GLY A 38 -14.05 -0.51 6.97
C GLY A 38 -13.31 -1.10 5.78
N ILE A 39 -12.38 -0.35 5.22
CA ILE A 39 -11.52 -0.74 4.09
C ILE A 39 -10.16 -1.31 4.51
N GLY A 40 -9.99 -1.65 5.78
CA GLY A 40 -8.75 -2.19 6.33
C GLY A 40 -7.78 -1.14 6.88
N GLU A 41 -6.51 -1.51 6.98
CA GLU A 41 -5.44 -0.63 7.45
C GLU A 41 -4.96 0.27 6.31
N ILE A 42 -5.04 1.60 6.52
CA ILE A 42 -4.59 2.57 5.53
C ILE A 42 -3.06 2.57 5.47
N SER A 43 -2.53 2.39 4.27
CA SER A 43 -1.10 2.35 4.03
C SER A 43 -0.47 3.74 4.19
N LYS A 44 0.66 3.80 4.90
CA LYS A 44 1.43 5.05 5.02
C LYS A 44 1.95 5.45 3.66
N GLN A 45 1.55 6.61 3.19
CA GLN A 45 1.97 7.17 1.92
C GLN A 45 3.40 7.75 2.00
N GLY A 46 4.07 7.87 0.85
CA GLY A 46 5.43 8.40 0.74
C GLY A 46 6.45 7.32 0.39
N THR A 47 7.50 7.73 -0.33
CA THR A 47 8.66 6.89 -0.67
C THR A 47 9.44 6.46 0.58
N ALA A 48 10.40 5.55 0.43
CA ALA A 48 11.29 5.15 1.53
C ALA A 48 11.94 6.34 2.23
N TYR A 49 12.31 7.36 1.44
CA TYR A 49 12.87 8.60 1.97
C TYR A 49 11.88 9.35 2.90
N ASN A 50 10.63 9.52 2.47
CA ASN A 50 9.61 10.15 3.30
C ASN A 50 9.34 9.34 4.58
N LYS A 51 9.24 8.02 4.45
CA LYS A 51 8.96 7.10 5.57
C LYS A 51 10.09 7.09 6.60
N SER A 52 11.36 7.15 6.16
CA SER A 52 12.52 7.23 7.07
C SER A 52 12.57 8.51 7.90
N MET A 53 11.93 9.58 7.39
CA MET A 53 11.78 10.86 8.11
C MET A 53 10.44 10.97 8.86
N GLY A 54 9.79 9.84 9.18
CA GLY A 54 8.51 9.85 9.89
C GLY A 54 7.30 10.23 9.04
N GLY A 55 7.39 10.19 7.71
CA GLY A 55 6.32 10.53 6.78
C GLY A 55 6.28 12.02 6.38
N VAL A 56 7.30 12.78 6.73
CA VAL A 56 7.43 14.18 6.31
C VAL A 56 7.67 14.25 4.81
N GLY A 57 6.92 15.11 4.11
CA GLY A 57 7.09 15.21 2.66
C GLY A 57 6.33 16.37 2.01
N ILE A 58 5.25 16.89 2.59
CA ILE A 58 4.39 17.88 1.92
C ILE A 58 5.16 19.16 1.55
N ALA A 59 6.01 19.63 2.44
CA ALA A 59 6.86 20.80 2.21
C ALA A 59 8.27 20.45 1.71
N ALA A 60 8.66 19.17 1.78
CA ALA A 60 10.01 18.76 1.42
C ALA A 60 10.26 18.86 -0.09
N ARG A 61 11.35 19.54 -0.47
CA ARG A 61 11.88 19.61 -1.82
C ARG A 61 13.29 19.04 -1.84
N ASN A 62 13.44 17.87 -2.43
CA ASN A 62 14.74 17.23 -2.55
C ASN A 62 14.99 16.88 -4.04
N LYS A 63 16.17 17.23 -4.53
CA LYS A 63 16.53 16.97 -5.93
C LYS A 63 16.93 15.53 -6.21
N ARG A 64 17.21 14.75 -5.18
CA ARG A 64 17.73 13.37 -5.29
C ARG A 64 16.68 12.30 -5.05
N PHE A 65 15.55 12.65 -4.44
CA PHE A 65 14.51 11.71 -4.07
C PHE A 65 13.16 12.14 -4.64
N ILE A 66 12.37 11.17 -5.07
CA ILE A 66 10.99 11.40 -5.51
C ILE A 66 10.14 11.69 -4.27
N ASN A 67 9.27 12.68 -4.38
CA ASN A 67 8.27 12.99 -3.38
C ASN A 67 6.91 13.17 -4.07
N TYR A 68 6.03 12.17 -3.92
CA TYR A 68 4.68 12.17 -4.48
C TYR A 68 3.60 12.64 -3.50
N LEU A 69 3.98 12.98 -2.25
CA LEU A 69 3.05 13.49 -1.25
C LEU A 69 2.48 14.86 -1.64
N ASN A 70 3.28 15.66 -2.33
CA ASN A 70 2.85 16.94 -2.88
C ASN A 70 3.15 16.99 -4.39
N PRO A 71 2.14 17.12 -5.26
CA PRO A 71 2.36 17.15 -6.71
C PRO A 71 3.27 18.31 -7.18
N ALA A 72 3.36 19.42 -6.45
CA ALA A 72 4.29 20.49 -6.78
C ALA A 72 5.77 20.09 -6.59
N ALA A 73 6.05 19.09 -5.74
CA ALA A 73 7.41 18.62 -5.49
C ALA A 73 8.02 17.87 -6.66
N VAL A 74 7.23 17.44 -7.65
CA VAL A 74 7.71 16.76 -8.86
C VAL A 74 8.73 17.59 -9.64
N THR A 75 8.69 18.91 -9.47
CA THR A 75 9.62 19.86 -10.11
C THR A 75 10.95 20.00 -9.38
N ALA A 76 11.09 19.43 -8.17
CA ALA A 76 12.31 19.46 -7.37
C ALA A 76 13.30 18.41 -7.87
N ARG A 77 14.01 18.73 -8.95
CA ARG A 77 15.01 17.84 -9.57
C ARG A 77 16.14 18.63 -10.21
N ASP A 78 17.24 17.95 -10.45
CA ASP A 78 18.22 18.46 -11.39
C ASP A 78 17.67 18.34 -12.82
N THR A 79 18.02 19.31 -13.66
CA THR A 79 17.48 19.45 -15.00
C THR A 79 17.67 18.16 -15.82
N LEU A 80 16.59 17.68 -16.44
CA LEU A 80 16.55 16.54 -17.36
C LEU A 80 16.91 15.17 -16.75
N SER A 81 16.90 15.01 -15.43
CA SER A 81 17.09 13.71 -14.82
C SER A 81 15.79 12.89 -14.77
N PHE A 82 15.84 11.67 -15.28
CA PHE A 82 14.86 10.64 -15.01
C PHE A 82 15.08 10.10 -13.58
N MET A 83 14.00 9.85 -12.87
CA MET A 83 14.05 9.28 -11.53
C MET A 83 13.05 8.13 -11.43
N ALA A 84 13.44 7.06 -10.75
CA ALA A 84 12.55 5.96 -10.39
C ALA A 84 12.76 5.58 -8.92
N ASP A 85 11.69 5.25 -8.25
CA ASP A 85 11.68 4.73 -6.87
C ASP A 85 10.90 3.42 -6.85
N PHE A 86 11.44 2.42 -6.17
CA PHE A 86 10.82 1.12 -6.00
C PHE A 86 10.99 0.69 -4.55
N GLY A 87 9.90 0.57 -3.84
CA GLY A 87 9.89 0.29 -2.42
C GLY A 87 9.34 -1.08 -2.07
N LEU A 88 10.09 -1.80 -1.22
CA LEU A 88 9.71 -3.06 -0.61
C LEU A 88 9.64 -2.89 0.90
N SER A 89 8.67 -3.53 1.54
CA SER A 89 8.57 -3.57 2.99
C SER A 89 8.30 -4.98 3.48
N GLU A 90 8.96 -5.32 4.57
CA GLU A 90 8.69 -6.51 5.36
C GLU A 90 8.29 -6.07 6.76
N LYS A 91 7.22 -6.65 7.29
CA LYS A 91 6.73 -6.36 8.62
C LYS A 91 6.54 -7.66 9.40
N ASN A 92 7.31 -7.81 10.48
CA ASN A 92 7.13 -8.88 11.44
C ASN A 92 6.29 -8.37 12.61
N THR A 93 5.11 -8.95 12.79
CA THR A 93 4.19 -8.56 13.87
C THR A 93 4.01 -9.71 14.83
N VAL A 94 4.17 -9.44 16.12
CA VAL A 94 3.91 -10.39 17.20
C VAL A 94 2.69 -9.93 17.97
N PHE A 95 1.68 -10.79 18.02
CA PHE A 95 0.49 -10.61 18.83
C PHE A 95 0.66 -11.42 20.12
N ALA A 96 0.47 -10.77 21.25
CA ALA A 96 0.56 -11.42 22.56
C ALA A 96 -0.68 -11.09 23.39
N GLN A 97 -1.36 -12.14 23.88
CA GLN A 97 -2.52 -12.01 24.75
C GLN A 97 -2.59 -13.19 25.72
N ASN A 98 -2.72 -12.92 27.01
CA ASN A 98 -2.90 -13.95 28.05
C ASN A 98 -1.88 -15.11 27.99
N GLY A 99 -0.60 -14.79 27.76
CA GLY A 99 0.47 -15.79 27.67
C GLY A 99 0.61 -16.49 26.31
N MET A 100 -0.34 -16.35 25.42
CA MET A 100 -0.26 -16.84 24.05
C MET A 100 0.43 -15.82 23.16
N LYS A 101 1.24 -16.29 22.22
CA LYS A 101 1.93 -15.46 21.24
C LYS A 101 1.73 -16.02 19.84
N SER A 102 1.45 -15.16 18.89
CA SER A 102 1.37 -15.48 17.45
C SER A 102 2.24 -14.50 16.68
N ALA A 103 3.07 -14.99 15.80
CA ALA A 103 3.91 -14.17 14.92
C ALA A 103 3.44 -14.29 13.47
N LYS A 104 3.36 -13.18 12.79
CA LYS A 104 3.03 -13.10 11.37
C LYS A 104 4.04 -12.21 10.66
N ASN A 105 4.51 -12.70 9.52
CA ASN A 105 5.38 -11.96 8.61
C ASN A 105 4.55 -11.57 7.38
N THR A 106 4.64 -10.31 6.97
CA THR A 106 4.00 -9.80 5.77
C THR A 106 5.05 -9.11 4.90
N PHE A 107 5.01 -9.37 3.60
CA PHE A 107 5.87 -8.76 2.61
C PHE A 107 5.01 -8.00 1.60
N ASN A 108 5.34 -6.75 1.33
CA ASN A 108 4.56 -5.90 0.42
C ASN A 108 5.46 -5.00 -0.42
N ILE A 109 5.03 -4.75 -1.65
CA ILE A 109 5.56 -3.68 -2.50
C ILE A 109 4.76 -2.42 -2.13
N TYR A 110 5.44 -1.40 -1.60
CA TYR A 110 4.71 -0.22 -1.12
C TYR A 110 4.77 0.97 -2.07
N ASP A 111 5.65 0.99 -3.05
CA ASP A 111 5.59 1.96 -4.15
C ASP A 111 6.36 1.49 -5.39
N PHE A 112 5.90 1.98 -6.50
CA PHE A 112 6.63 2.03 -7.75
C PHE A 112 6.30 3.35 -8.42
N VAL A 113 7.27 4.25 -8.48
CA VAL A 113 7.08 5.62 -8.94
C VAL A 113 8.16 6.00 -9.94
N MET A 114 7.75 6.57 -11.06
CA MET A 114 8.64 7.09 -12.08
C MET A 114 8.37 8.56 -12.32
N SER A 115 9.42 9.35 -12.53
CA SER A 115 9.33 10.77 -12.72
C SER A 115 10.21 11.23 -13.87
N PHE A 116 9.61 11.99 -14.78
CA PHE A 116 10.18 12.40 -16.06
C PHE A 116 10.26 13.93 -16.13
N PRO A 117 11.37 14.50 -16.59
CA PRO A 117 11.41 15.91 -16.93
C PRO A 117 10.61 16.16 -18.23
N ILE A 118 9.80 17.22 -18.26
CA ILE A 118 9.15 17.70 -19.49
C ILE A 118 9.97 18.86 -20.07
N TYR A 119 10.31 19.81 -19.21
CA TYR A 119 11.08 20.99 -19.56
C TYR A 119 11.85 21.47 -18.31
N LYS A 120 12.72 22.48 -18.45
CA LYS A 120 13.62 22.98 -17.38
C LYS A 120 12.95 23.23 -16.04
N SER A 121 11.66 23.59 -16.03
CA SER A 121 10.90 23.93 -14.81
C SER A 121 9.62 23.11 -14.65
N SER A 122 9.40 22.09 -15.49
CA SER A 122 8.21 21.25 -15.45
C SER A 122 8.57 19.77 -15.51
N ALA A 123 7.77 18.97 -14.84
CA ALA A 123 7.98 17.53 -14.75
C ALA A 123 6.65 16.79 -14.61
N PHE A 124 6.70 15.52 -14.97
CA PHE A 124 5.61 14.59 -14.88
C PHE A 124 6.02 13.37 -14.04
N MET A 125 5.08 12.79 -13.34
CA MET A 125 5.30 11.63 -12.50
C MET A 125 4.11 10.69 -12.61
N VAL A 126 4.39 9.39 -12.65
CA VAL A 126 3.38 8.33 -12.57
C VAL A 126 3.82 7.33 -11.54
N GLY A 127 2.85 6.70 -10.89
CA GLY A 127 3.17 5.65 -9.93
C GLY A 127 1.96 4.83 -9.53
N ILE A 128 2.27 3.71 -8.87
CA ILE A 128 1.30 2.84 -8.22
C ILE A 128 1.75 2.62 -6.78
N THR A 129 0.82 2.78 -5.86
CA THR A 129 1.07 2.56 -4.43
C THR A 129 -0.14 1.89 -3.78
N PRO A 130 0.02 1.09 -2.72
CA PRO A 130 -1.11 0.61 -1.94
C PRO A 130 -1.79 1.78 -1.21
N PHE A 131 -3.10 1.73 -1.15
CA PHE A 131 -3.93 2.68 -0.42
C PHE A 131 -4.39 2.12 0.92
N SER A 132 -4.91 0.87 0.91
CA SER A 132 -5.26 0.14 2.12
C SER A 132 -5.14 -1.36 1.92
N ASP A 133 -4.94 -2.09 3.02
CA ASP A 133 -4.75 -3.53 3.02
C ASP A 133 -5.63 -4.17 4.10
N VAL A 134 -6.23 -5.30 3.76
CA VAL A 134 -6.96 -6.17 4.68
C VAL A 134 -6.24 -7.50 4.78
N GLY A 135 -5.98 -7.93 6.00
CA GLY A 135 -5.41 -9.25 6.27
C GLY A 135 -5.67 -9.64 7.71
N TYR A 136 -6.59 -10.56 7.93
CA TYR A 136 -6.85 -11.15 9.24
C TYR A 136 -7.38 -12.57 9.09
N ASP A 137 -7.09 -13.37 10.09
CA ASP A 137 -7.57 -14.73 10.24
C ASP A 137 -7.55 -15.06 11.72
N PHE A 138 -8.71 -15.12 12.34
CA PHE A 138 -8.87 -15.43 13.76
C PHE A 138 -10.18 -16.12 14.06
N SER A 139 -10.18 -16.91 15.12
CA SER A 139 -11.37 -17.56 15.67
C SER A 139 -11.74 -16.92 17.00
N SER A 140 -13.03 -16.77 17.23
CA SER A 140 -13.60 -16.36 18.52
C SER A 140 -14.72 -17.29 18.93
N ILE A 141 -14.90 -17.44 20.24
CA ILE A 141 -15.94 -18.32 20.81
C ILE A 141 -16.99 -17.44 21.47
N GLU A 142 -18.27 -17.76 21.23
CA GLU A 142 -19.38 -17.10 21.94
C GLU A 142 -19.29 -17.41 23.43
N ARG A 143 -19.46 -16.41 24.27
CA ARG A 143 -19.37 -16.51 25.74
C ARG A 143 -20.65 -16.16 26.45
N ARG A 144 -21.70 -15.76 25.73
CA ARG A 144 -22.99 -15.42 26.31
C ARG A 144 -23.74 -16.69 26.69
N GLU A 145 -23.96 -16.89 28.00
CA GLU A 145 -24.56 -18.09 28.54
C GLU A 145 -26.02 -18.31 28.09
N ASP A 146 -26.76 -17.25 27.85
CA ASP A 146 -28.12 -17.25 27.30
C ASP A 146 -28.20 -17.84 25.90
N ILE A 147 -27.14 -17.71 25.12
CA ILE A 147 -27.04 -18.28 23.76
C ILE A 147 -26.51 -19.70 23.85
N ILE A 148 -25.36 -19.91 24.51
CA ILE A 148 -24.69 -21.21 24.60
C ILE A 148 -25.59 -22.27 25.26
N GLY A 149 -26.40 -21.90 26.25
CA GLY A 149 -27.34 -22.80 26.93
C GLY A 149 -28.39 -23.42 26.00
N ASN A 150 -28.71 -22.75 24.88
CA ASN A 150 -29.72 -23.24 23.92
C ASN A 150 -29.10 -23.83 22.62
N THR A 151 -27.90 -23.40 22.23
CA THR A 151 -27.31 -23.71 20.93
C THR A 151 -26.01 -24.51 21.02
N GLY A 152 -25.52 -24.78 22.24
CA GLY A 152 -24.17 -25.28 22.44
C GLY A 152 -23.10 -24.24 22.16
N ASN A 153 -21.84 -24.67 22.06
CA ASN A 153 -20.73 -23.76 21.78
C ASN A 153 -20.78 -23.28 20.33
N ILE A 154 -20.62 -21.97 20.14
CA ILE A 154 -20.56 -21.35 18.83
C ILE A 154 -19.16 -20.80 18.61
N THR A 155 -18.54 -21.15 17.49
CA THR A 155 -17.25 -20.64 17.05
C THR A 155 -17.44 -19.78 15.81
N TYR A 156 -16.87 -18.57 15.86
CA TYR A 156 -16.82 -17.65 14.73
C TYR A 156 -15.42 -17.68 14.15
N ASP A 157 -15.27 -18.18 12.92
CA ASP A 157 -14.03 -18.12 12.18
C ASP A 157 -14.12 -16.97 11.18
N SER A 158 -13.37 -15.92 11.44
CA SER A 158 -13.37 -14.68 10.64
C SER A 158 -12.06 -14.52 9.90
N TYR A 159 -12.13 -14.42 8.60
CA TYR A 159 -10.96 -14.14 7.77
C TYR A 159 -11.29 -13.08 6.73
N GLY A 160 -10.30 -12.29 6.38
CA GLY A 160 -10.41 -11.27 5.36
C GLY A 160 -9.10 -11.06 4.65
N THR A 161 -9.19 -10.77 3.37
CA THR A 161 -8.04 -10.49 2.51
C THR A 161 -8.41 -9.46 1.47
N GLY A 162 -7.41 -8.83 0.90
CA GLY A 162 -7.57 -7.90 -0.20
C GLY A 162 -6.85 -6.59 0.01
N SER A 163 -6.70 -5.85 -1.08
CA SER A 163 -5.99 -4.58 -1.07
C SER A 163 -6.64 -3.61 -2.04
N ILE A 164 -6.60 -2.34 -1.67
CA ILE A 164 -6.94 -1.23 -2.54
C ILE A 164 -5.64 -0.55 -2.93
N TYR A 165 -5.43 -0.39 -4.22
CA TYR A 165 -4.30 0.31 -4.81
C TYR A 165 -4.73 1.64 -5.38
N GLN A 166 -3.78 2.55 -5.51
CA GLN A 166 -3.95 3.79 -6.26
C GLN A 166 -2.89 3.88 -7.35
N ILE A 167 -3.34 4.15 -8.58
CA ILE A 167 -2.49 4.61 -9.67
C ILE A 167 -2.66 6.12 -9.74
N PHE A 168 -1.57 6.83 -9.88
CA PHE A 168 -1.61 8.27 -10.01
C PHE A 168 -0.74 8.78 -11.16
N ALA A 169 -1.17 9.92 -11.70
CA ALA A 169 -0.43 10.69 -12.67
C ALA A 169 -0.41 12.15 -12.20
N SER A 170 0.76 12.71 -12.10
CA SER A 170 1.00 14.04 -11.53
C SER A 170 1.87 14.87 -12.46
N ALA A 171 1.55 16.14 -12.60
CA ALA A 171 2.35 17.09 -13.34
C ALA A 171 2.52 18.38 -12.54
N GLY A 172 3.67 19.02 -12.68
CA GLY A 172 3.95 20.27 -12.01
C GLY A 172 4.86 21.19 -12.80
N ALA A 173 4.77 22.47 -12.46
CA ALA A 173 5.61 23.51 -13.04
C ALA A 173 6.07 24.50 -11.97
N THR A 174 7.30 24.99 -12.11
CA THR A 174 7.88 26.00 -11.25
C THR A 174 7.91 27.33 -11.98
N PHE A 175 7.35 28.36 -11.37
CA PHE A 175 7.32 29.73 -11.84
C PHE A 175 8.29 30.59 -11.04
N TRP A 176 8.89 31.59 -11.68
CA TRP A 176 9.82 32.55 -11.07
C TRP A 176 10.93 31.91 -10.21
N LYS A 177 11.29 30.65 -10.51
CA LYS A 177 12.32 29.87 -9.79
C LYS A 177 12.02 29.60 -8.29
N ARG A 178 10.87 29.98 -7.77
CA ARG A 178 10.54 29.90 -6.35
C ARG A 178 9.16 29.30 -6.07
N PHE A 179 8.22 29.51 -6.96
CA PHE A 179 6.83 29.10 -6.77
C PHE A 179 6.52 27.89 -7.65
N SER A 180 6.14 26.78 -7.05
CA SER A 180 5.81 25.55 -7.77
C SER A 180 4.35 25.21 -7.54
N VAL A 181 3.68 24.83 -8.62
CA VAL A 181 2.31 24.31 -8.60
C VAL A 181 2.30 22.92 -9.21
N GLY A 182 1.40 22.08 -8.76
CA GLY A 182 1.21 20.75 -9.30
C GLY A 182 -0.21 20.25 -9.14
N ALA A 183 -0.59 19.38 -10.03
CA ALA A 183 -1.86 18.66 -9.99
C ALA A 183 -1.61 17.17 -10.18
N GLU A 184 -2.44 16.36 -9.55
CA GLU A 184 -2.38 14.90 -9.59
C GLU A 184 -3.78 14.35 -9.73
N VAL A 185 -3.94 13.38 -10.60
CA VAL A 185 -5.14 12.56 -10.73
C VAL A 185 -4.82 11.19 -10.21
N LEU A 186 -5.68 10.67 -9.34
CA LEU A 186 -5.57 9.34 -8.73
C LEU A 186 -6.75 8.48 -9.14
N PHE A 187 -6.48 7.24 -9.47
CA PHE A 187 -7.47 6.19 -9.66
C PHE A 187 -7.29 5.12 -8.59
N LEU A 188 -8.32 4.96 -7.77
CA LEU A 188 -8.40 3.92 -6.73
C LEU A 188 -9.06 2.68 -7.32
N PHE A 189 -8.48 1.50 -7.06
CA PHE A 189 -9.05 0.24 -7.50
C PHE A 189 -8.61 -0.90 -6.57
N GLY A 190 -9.48 -1.89 -6.41
CA GLY A 190 -9.16 -3.08 -5.61
C GLY A 190 -10.41 -3.80 -5.14
N ASN A 191 -10.19 -4.99 -4.59
CA ASN A 191 -11.23 -5.82 -4.00
C ASN A 191 -10.82 -6.21 -2.58
N ILE A 192 -11.81 -6.30 -1.71
CA ILE A 192 -11.68 -6.76 -0.33
C ILE A 192 -12.74 -7.83 -0.10
N ASP A 193 -12.30 -9.00 0.32
CA ASP A 193 -13.16 -10.13 0.64
C ASP A 193 -13.13 -10.38 2.14
N LYS A 194 -14.29 -10.42 2.78
CA LYS A 194 -14.45 -10.68 4.21
C LYS A 194 -15.45 -11.78 4.43
N VAL A 195 -15.07 -12.82 5.15
CA VAL A 195 -15.92 -13.98 5.41
C VAL A 195 -15.93 -14.28 6.90
N THR A 196 -17.09 -14.59 7.41
CA THR A 196 -17.28 -15.08 8.78
C THR A 196 -18.10 -16.36 8.73
N ASN A 197 -17.52 -17.45 9.22
CA ASN A 197 -18.18 -18.74 9.38
C ASN A 197 -18.61 -18.87 10.85
N MET A 198 -19.87 -19.17 11.06
CA MET A 198 -20.44 -19.48 12.36
C MET A 198 -20.67 -20.99 12.44
N ASN A 199 -19.91 -21.66 13.30
CA ASN A 199 -19.97 -23.10 13.48
C ASN A 199 -20.58 -23.43 14.84
N PHE A 200 -21.63 -24.28 14.84
CA PHE A 200 -22.30 -24.75 16.05
C PHE A 200 -21.74 -26.11 16.45
N SER A 201 -21.54 -26.34 17.73
CA SER A 201 -21.15 -27.64 18.28
C SER A 201 -22.30 -28.64 18.28
N ASP A 202 -23.54 -28.18 18.33
CA ASP A 202 -24.74 -29.01 18.25
C ASP A 202 -25.14 -29.25 16.79
N ASN A 203 -25.20 -30.52 16.39
CA ASN A 203 -25.57 -30.94 15.04
C ASN A 203 -27.02 -30.61 14.65
N SER A 204 -27.86 -30.18 15.60
CA SER A 204 -29.22 -29.70 15.35
C SER A 204 -29.24 -28.35 14.63
N TYR A 205 -28.15 -27.60 14.71
CA TYR A 205 -28.00 -26.31 14.08
C TYR A 205 -27.07 -26.38 12.85
N ARG A 206 -27.45 -25.64 11.82
CA ARG A 206 -26.67 -25.57 10.60
C ARG A 206 -25.66 -24.44 10.64
N SER A 207 -24.40 -24.72 10.33
CA SER A 207 -23.37 -23.70 10.19
C SER A 207 -23.78 -22.63 9.18
N LEU A 208 -23.49 -21.39 9.51
CA LEU A 208 -23.78 -20.21 8.68
C LEU A 208 -22.46 -19.62 8.14
N ASN A 209 -22.46 -19.36 6.84
CA ASN A 209 -21.37 -18.62 6.18
C ASN A 209 -21.91 -17.27 5.75
N SER A 210 -21.26 -16.19 6.16
CA SER A 210 -21.55 -14.83 5.75
C SER A 210 -20.30 -14.21 5.13
N GLY A 211 -20.41 -13.73 3.91
CA GLY A 211 -19.32 -13.07 3.19
C GLY A 211 -19.75 -11.71 2.65
N ASN A 212 -18.83 -10.79 2.61
CA ASN A 212 -18.97 -9.47 2.01
C ASN A 212 -17.79 -9.20 1.08
N ASP A 213 -18.09 -8.97 -0.19
CA ASP A 213 -17.13 -8.57 -1.20
C ASP A 213 -17.27 -7.08 -1.46
N LEU A 214 -16.21 -6.33 -1.24
CA LEU A 214 -16.18 -4.89 -1.49
C LEU A 214 -15.26 -4.60 -2.67
N THR A 215 -15.83 -4.18 -3.78
CA THR A 215 -15.08 -3.68 -4.94
C THR A 215 -15.03 -2.15 -4.89
N VAL A 216 -13.83 -1.61 -4.90
CA VAL A 216 -13.58 -0.16 -4.90
C VAL A 216 -13.08 0.27 -6.25
N ARG A 217 -13.73 1.28 -6.82
CA ARG A 217 -13.27 2.00 -8.03
C ARG A 217 -13.63 3.47 -7.88
N GLY A 218 -12.65 4.35 -8.02
CA GLY A 218 -12.89 5.77 -7.87
C GLY A 218 -11.79 6.62 -8.44
N VAL A 219 -12.14 7.85 -8.84
CA VAL A 219 -11.19 8.87 -9.31
C VAL A 219 -11.21 10.02 -8.33
N THR A 220 -10.05 10.51 -7.97
CA THR A 220 -9.90 11.72 -7.15
C THR A 220 -8.69 12.53 -7.62
N GLY A 221 -8.55 13.75 -7.13
CA GLY A 221 -7.46 14.64 -7.50
C GLY A 221 -6.81 15.30 -6.30
N LYS A 222 -5.54 15.63 -6.44
CA LYS A 222 -4.78 16.44 -5.48
C LYS A 222 -4.18 17.65 -6.19
N PHE A 223 -4.13 18.76 -5.49
CA PHE A 223 -3.43 19.96 -5.91
C PHE A 223 -2.34 20.29 -4.89
N GLY A 224 -1.21 20.76 -5.37
CA GLY A 224 -0.10 21.10 -4.53
C GLY A 224 0.52 22.43 -4.89
N LEU A 225 0.96 23.14 -3.84
CA LEU A 225 1.70 24.38 -3.95
C LEU A 225 2.95 24.28 -3.09
N GLN A 226 4.06 24.81 -3.57
CA GLN A 226 5.30 24.97 -2.80
C GLN A 226 5.95 26.32 -3.12
N TYR A 227 6.47 26.94 -2.09
CA TYR A 227 7.27 28.14 -2.20
C TYR A 227 8.64 27.89 -1.56
N GLU A 228 9.70 28.18 -2.27
CA GLU A 228 11.10 28.00 -1.83
C GLU A 228 11.81 29.34 -1.83
N GLN A 229 12.33 29.73 -0.67
CA GLN A 229 13.15 30.93 -0.53
C GLN A 229 14.40 30.59 0.25
N LYS A 230 15.56 30.94 -0.29
CA LYS A 230 16.82 30.86 0.46
C LYS A 230 16.88 31.99 1.47
N ILE A 231 16.99 31.65 2.75
CA ILE A 231 17.07 32.61 3.85
C ILE A 231 18.54 32.96 4.13
N ALA A 232 19.45 31.98 3.95
CA ALA A 232 20.89 32.17 4.05
C ALA A 232 21.61 31.32 3.01
N SER A 233 22.91 31.52 2.80
CA SER A 233 23.67 30.78 1.78
C SER A 233 23.62 29.25 1.94
N ASN A 234 23.35 28.75 3.15
CA ASN A 234 23.35 27.33 3.50
C ASN A 234 21.98 26.81 3.96
N VAL A 235 20.93 27.64 3.98
CA VAL A 235 19.58 27.28 4.45
C VAL A 235 18.54 27.70 3.41
N SER A 236 17.72 26.79 2.98
CA SER A 236 16.60 27.02 2.06
C SER A 236 15.31 26.45 2.60
#